data_f7a67af1be4a0ef1f12752da0c5c6959
#
_entry.id   f7a67af1be4a0ef1f12752da0c5c6959
#
_cell.length_a   1.000
_cell.length_b   1.000
_cell.length_c   1.000
_cell.angle_alpha   90.00
_cell.angle_beta   90.00
_cell.angle_gamma   90.00
#
_symmetry.space_group_name_H-M   'P 1'
#
loop_
_entity.id
_entity.type
_entity.pdbx_description
1 polymer ?
#
loop_
_entity_poly.entity_id
_entity_poly.type
_entity_poly.pdbx_seq_one_letter_code
_entity_poly.pdbx_strand_id
1 'polypeptide(L)'
;MQDSVQIEAKKLNFIYGEGTAFEQYAIKDVSFTIKKGEFVGIIGHTGSGKSTLIQHLNGLIKATSGELFFNGENIYTAKYDMKLLRQKVGLVFQYPEHQLFEVDVLSDVEFGPRNQKLSEEVVEARAKESLALVGLDESYYKKSPFELSGGQKRRVAIAGVLAMNPEVLILDEPTAGLDPKGRDELFDEIIE
;
A
#
# COMPACT_ATOMS: atom_id res chain seq x y z
N MET A 1 -8.12 -25.68 -1.96
CA MET A 1 -8.31 -24.32 -1.36
C MET A 1 -9.25 -23.58 -2.30
N GLN A 2 -10.38 -23.06 -1.80
CA GLN A 2 -11.32 -22.32 -2.64
C GLN A 2 -10.62 -21.04 -3.15
N ASP A 3 -10.66 -20.85 -4.46
CA ASP A 3 -10.23 -19.65 -5.17
C ASP A 3 -11.11 -18.44 -4.77
N SER A 4 -10.94 -17.92 -3.56
CA SER A 4 -11.75 -16.80 -3.08
C SER A 4 -11.28 -15.50 -3.72
N VAL A 5 -12.21 -14.75 -4.31
CA VAL A 5 -11.96 -13.42 -4.85
C VAL A 5 -11.68 -12.46 -3.69
N GLN A 6 -10.53 -11.80 -3.73
CA GLN A 6 -10.11 -10.80 -2.75
C GLN A 6 -10.58 -9.40 -3.14
N ILE A 7 -10.35 -9.03 -4.40
CA ILE A 7 -10.76 -7.74 -4.97
C ILE A 7 -11.50 -7.98 -6.27
N GLU A 8 -12.62 -7.28 -6.47
CA GLU A 8 -13.36 -7.29 -7.72
C GLU A 8 -13.78 -5.87 -8.10
N ALA A 9 -13.41 -5.44 -9.30
CA ALA A 9 -13.86 -4.18 -9.89
C ALA A 9 -14.86 -4.47 -11.02
N LYS A 10 -15.98 -3.72 -11.04
CA LYS A 10 -17.02 -3.84 -12.06
C LYS A 10 -17.27 -2.48 -12.69
N LYS A 11 -16.91 -2.32 -13.98
CA LYS A 11 -17.14 -1.11 -14.79
C LYS A 11 -16.72 0.17 -14.04
N LEU A 12 -15.54 0.11 -13.41
CA LEU A 12 -15.01 1.23 -12.63
C LEU A 12 -14.66 2.38 -13.55
N ASN A 13 -15.16 3.58 -13.22
CA ASN A 13 -14.85 4.81 -13.94
C ASN A 13 -14.41 5.87 -12.95
N PHE A 14 -13.45 6.69 -13.34
CA PHE A 14 -13.07 7.86 -12.57
C PHE A 14 -12.69 9.03 -13.47
N ILE A 15 -13.27 10.18 -13.17
CA ILE A 15 -13.13 11.42 -13.92
C ILE A 15 -12.59 12.49 -12.98
N TYR A 16 -11.41 13.03 -13.28
CA TYR A 16 -10.92 14.23 -12.60
C TYR A 16 -11.68 15.45 -13.10
N GLY A 17 -12.09 16.34 -12.19
CA GLY A 17 -12.76 17.58 -12.54
C GLY A 17 -14.13 17.37 -13.21
N GLU A 18 -14.86 16.33 -12.83
CA GLU A 18 -16.20 16.04 -13.38
C GLU A 18 -17.10 17.26 -13.37
N GLY A 19 -17.75 17.55 -14.50
CA GLY A 19 -18.63 18.71 -14.67
C GLY A 19 -17.91 20.04 -14.81
N THR A 20 -16.59 20.07 -14.96
CA THR A 20 -15.80 21.28 -15.21
C THR A 20 -15.21 21.31 -16.63
N ALA A 21 -14.66 22.46 -17.03
CA ALA A 21 -13.93 22.59 -18.30
C ALA A 21 -12.61 21.76 -18.34
N PHE A 22 -12.16 21.21 -17.22
CA PHE A 22 -10.93 20.40 -17.08
C PHE A 22 -11.23 18.92 -16.84
N GLU A 23 -12.40 18.46 -17.27
CA GLU A 23 -12.80 17.06 -17.15
C GLU A 23 -11.85 16.12 -17.89
N GLN A 24 -11.31 15.14 -17.18
CA GLN A 24 -10.39 14.14 -17.74
C GLN A 24 -10.68 12.75 -17.18
N TYR A 25 -10.94 11.80 -18.08
CA TYR A 25 -11.03 10.39 -17.71
C TYR A 25 -9.66 9.82 -17.31
N ALA A 26 -9.54 9.33 -16.09
CA ALA A 26 -8.38 8.62 -15.60
C ALA A 26 -8.57 7.09 -15.63
N ILE A 27 -9.81 6.63 -15.38
CA ILE A 27 -10.21 5.23 -15.46
C ILE A 27 -11.49 5.16 -16.25
N LYS A 28 -11.59 4.23 -17.22
CA LYS A 28 -12.75 4.07 -18.08
C LYS A 28 -13.12 2.60 -18.23
N ASP A 29 -14.28 2.23 -17.73
CA ASP A 29 -14.92 0.91 -17.84
C ASP A 29 -13.99 -0.25 -17.48
N VAL A 30 -13.24 -0.10 -16.38
CA VAL A 30 -12.27 -1.10 -15.94
C VAL A 30 -12.96 -2.15 -15.09
N SER A 31 -12.80 -3.43 -15.48
CA SER A 31 -13.33 -4.59 -14.75
C SER A 31 -12.25 -5.66 -14.63
N PHE A 32 -12.06 -6.19 -13.41
CA PHE A 32 -11.12 -7.27 -13.13
C PHE A 32 -11.43 -7.94 -11.79
N THR A 33 -10.81 -9.08 -11.57
CA THR A 33 -10.83 -9.80 -10.29
C THR A 33 -9.42 -10.18 -9.90
N ILE A 34 -9.11 -10.09 -8.60
CA ILE A 34 -7.86 -10.55 -7.99
C ILE A 34 -8.23 -11.57 -6.91
N LYS A 35 -7.62 -12.73 -6.98
CA LYS A 35 -7.83 -13.81 -6.01
C LYS A 35 -6.88 -13.69 -4.83
N LYS A 36 -7.23 -14.30 -3.71
CA LYS A 36 -6.36 -14.38 -2.55
C LYS A 36 -5.06 -15.11 -2.87
N GLY A 37 -3.91 -14.48 -2.52
CA GLY A 37 -2.58 -15.02 -2.77
C GLY A 37 -2.11 -14.88 -4.22
N GLU A 38 -2.82 -14.10 -5.05
CA GLU A 38 -2.42 -13.83 -6.42
C GLU A 38 -1.44 -12.65 -6.47
N PHE A 39 -0.38 -12.79 -7.27
CA PHE A 39 0.56 -11.70 -7.58
C PHE A 39 0.15 -11.07 -8.92
N VAL A 40 -0.15 -9.77 -8.91
CA VAL A 40 -0.67 -9.05 -10.08
C VAL A 40 0.20 -7.86 -10.43
N GLY A 41 0.71 -7.81 -11.65
CA GLY A 41 1.44 -6.67 -12.19
C GLY A 41 0.55 -5.75 -13.01
N ILE A 42 0.52 -4.44 -12.69
CA ILE A 42 -0.17 -3.41 -13.47
C ILE A 42 0.85 -2.67 -14.33
N ILE A 43 0.75 -2.82 -15.65
CA ILE A 43 1.70 -2.26 -16.61
C ILE A 43 0.99 -1.19 -17.47
N GLY A 44 1.70 -0.11 -17.76
CA GLY A 44 1.22 0.97 -18.64
C GLY A 44 2.16 2.19 -18.60
N HIS A 45 2.04 3.07 -19.59
CA HIS A 45 2.83 4.31 -19.63
C HIS A 45 2.44 5.29 -18.51
N THR A 46 3.28 6.30 -18.26
CA THR A 46 2.97 7.38 -17.32
C THR A 46 1.68 8.09 -17.75
N GLY A 47 0.79 8.35 -16.79
CA GLY A 47 -0.52 8.97 -17.07
C GLY A 47 -1.60 8.00 -17.57
N SER A 48 -1.35 6.67 -17.61
CA SER A 48 -2.36 5.67 -18.00
C SER A 48 -3.39 5.34 -16.91
N GLY A 49 -3.31 5.99 -15.74
CA GLY A 49 -4.26 5.79 -14.64
C GLY A 49 -3.87 4.73 -13.61
N LYS A 50 -2.66 4.14 -13.66
CA LYS A 50 -2.20 3.12 -12.71
C LYS A 50 -2.33 3.56 -11.25
N SER A 51 -1.68 4.67 -10.88
CA SER A 51 -1.73 5.19 -9.50
C SER A 51 -3.14 5.59 -9.09
N THR A 52 -3.95 6.09 -10.03
CA THR A 52 -5.38 6.37 -9.79
C THR A 52 -6.14 5.08 -9.46
N LEU A 53 -5.92 3.99 -10.23
CA LEU A 53 -6.55 2.70 -9.97
C LEU A 53 -6.13 2.15 -8.60
N ILE A 54 -4.84 2.19 -8.29
CA ILE A 54 -4.29 1.74 -6.99
C ILE A 54 -4.94 2.49 -5.81
N GLN A 55 -5.13 3.79 -5.93
CA GLN A 55 -5.78 4.61 -4.90
C GLN A 55 -7.27 4.26 -4.69
N HIS A 56 -7.95 3.74 -5.71
CA HIS A 56 -9.31 3.18 -5.54
C HIS A 56 -9.27 1.90 -4.71
N LEU A 57 -8.30 1.01 -4.95
CA LEU A 57 -8.19 -0.26 -4.25
C LEU A 57 -8.01 -0.11 -2.74
N ASN A 58 -7.31 0.94 -2.30
CA ASN A 58 -7.13 1.30 -0.90
C ASN A 58 -8.23 2.23 -0.36
N GLY A 59 -9.17 2.67 -1.20
CA GLY A 59 -10.25 3.56 -0.82
C GLY A 59 -9.81 4.99 -0.51
N LEU A 60 -8.66 5.45 -1.02
CA LEU A 60 -8.22 6.85 -0.91
C LEU A 60 -9.07 7.79 -1.77
N ILE A 61 -9.50 7.31 -2.93
CA ILE A 61 -10.42 8.01 -3.81
C ILE A 61 -11.63 7.12 -4.11
N LYS A 62 -12.77 7.76 -4.37
CA LYS A 62 -14.01 7.09 -4.70
C LYS A 62 -14.26 7.18 -6.20
N ALA A 63 -14.69 6.09 -6.84
CA ALA A 63 -15.04 6.07 -8.24
C ALA A 63 -16.22 7.01 -8.55
N THR A 64 -16.19 7.60 -9.75
CA THR A 64 -17.31 8.37 -10.30
C THR A 64 -18.50 7.46 -10.59
N SER A 65 -18.25 6.24 -11.10
CA SER A 65 -19.25 5.20 -11.29
C SER A 65 -18.61 3.81 -11.31
N GLY A 66 -19.44 2.76 -11.26
CA GLY A 66 -19.02 1.38 -11.12
C GLY A 66 -18.95 0.94 -9.68
N GLU A 67 -18.46 -0.28 -9.45
CA GLU A 67 -18.42 -0.90 -8.14
C GLU A 67 -17.04 -1.49 -7.88
N LEU A 68 -16.63 -1.46 -6.62
CA LEU A 68 -15.41 -2.10 -6.15
C LEU A 68 -15.73 -2.91 -4.89
N PHE A 69 -15.34 -4.18 -4.91
CA PHE A 69 -15.59 -5.11 -3.82
C PHE A 69 -14.27 -5.55 -3.20
N PHE A 70 -14.26 -5.63 -1.89
CA PHE A 70 -13.19 -6.25 -1.11
C PHE A 70 -13.80 -7.38 -0.28
N ASN A 71 -13.29 -8.60 -0.42
CA ASN A 71 -13.84 -9.80 0.22
C ASN A 71 -15.37 -9.98 -0.01
N GLY A 72 -15.85 -9.61 -1.21
CA GLY A 72 -17.25 -9.72 -1.58
C GLY A 72 -18.16 -8.58 -1.10
N GLU A 73 -17.66 -7.61 -0.33
CA GLU A 73 -18.41 -6.45 0.13
C GLU A 73 -18.10 -5.21 -0.71
N ASN A 74 -19.14 -4.52 -1.21
CA ASN A 74 -18.97 -3.29 -1.97
C ASN A 74 -18.50 -2.16 -1.06
N ILE A 75 -17.28 -1.65 -1.31
CA ILE A 75 -16.64 -0.61 -0.48
C ILE A 75 -17.29 0.77 -0.60
N TYR A 76 -18.12 0.99 -1.61
CA TYR A 76 -18.79 2.29 -1.82
C TYR A 76 -20.15 2.40 -1.14
N THR A 77 -20.57 1.38 -0.40
CA THR A 77 -21.79 1.46 0.42
C THR A 77 -21.61 2.40 1.61
N ALA A 78 -22.70 3.10 2.00
CA ALA A 78 -22.63 4.08 3.10
C ALA A 78 -22.24 3.52 4.47
N LYS A 79 -22.36 2.21 4.66
CA LYS A 79 -22.02 1.52 5.92
C LYS A 79 -20.66 0.87 5.93
N TYR A 80 -19.91 0.90 4.82
CA TYR A 80 -18.62 0.24 4.73
C TYR A 80 -17.55 0.97 5.55
N ASP A 81 -16.77 0.24 6.35
CA ASP A 81 -15.70 0.82 7.16
C ASP A 81 -14.42 1.02 6.34
N MET A 82 -14.25 2.23 5.83
CA MET A 82 -13.06 2.61 5.06
C MET A 82 -11.77 2.60 5.89
N LYS A 83 -11.86 2.75 7.22
CA LYS A 83 -10.69 2.65 8.09
C LYS A 83 -10.21 1.20 8.15
N LEU A 84 -11.14 0.26 8.28
CA LEU A 84 -10.83 -1.17 8.25
C LEU A 84 -10.26 -1.58 6.89
N LEU A 85 -10.80 -1.06 5.77
CA LEU A 85 -10.24 -1.32 4.44
C LEU A 85 -8.75 -0.93 4.37
N ARG A 86 -8.41 0.29 4.82
CA ARG A 86 -7.02 0.80 4.78
C ARG A 86 -6.07 0.05 5.71
N GLN A 87 -6.58 -0.62 6.73
CA GLN A 87 -5.78 -1.53 7.55
C GLN A 87 -5.50 -2.85 6.85
N LYS A 88 -6.45 -3.33 6.02
CA LYS A 88 -6.35 -4.60 5.32
C LYS A 88 -5.69 -4.50 3.94
N VAL A 89 -5.77 -3.34 3.31
CA VAL A 89 -5.13 -3.05 2.02
C VAL A 89 -4.02 -2.04 2.24
N GLY A 90 -2.81 -2.54 2.47
CA GLY A 90 -1.60 -1.73 2.61
C GLY A 90 -1.19 -1.12 1.27
N LEU A 91 -0.84 0.16 1.28
CA LEU A 91 -0.37 0.88 0.10
C LEU A 91 0.96 1.55 0.39
N VAL A 92 1.98 1.14 -0.36
CA VAL A 92 3.29 1.80 -0.40
C VAL A 92 3.29 2.72 -1.62
N PHE A 93 3.38 4.03 -1.38
CA PHE A 93 3.41 5.04 -2.45
C PHE A 93 4.77 5.11 -3.14
N GLN A 94 4.81 5.75 -4.28
CA GLN A 94 6.06 6.17 -4.93
C GLN A 94 6.85 7.09 -4.00
N TYR A 95 8.15 6.84 -3.81
CA TYR A 95 9.02 7.53 -2.85
C TYR A 95 8.53 7.48 -1.39
N PRO A 96 8.29 6.28 -0.83
CA PRO A 96 7.70 6.11 0.49
C PRO A 96 8.60 6.66 1.61
N GLU A 97 9.90 6.83 1.35
CA GLU A 97 10.89 7.44 2.24
C GLU A 97 10.57 8.88 2.66
N HIS A 98 9.71 9.57 1.93
CA HIS A 98 9.26 10.92 2.29
C HIS A 98 8.13 10.94 3.33
N GLN A 99 7.62 9.76 3.69
CA GLN A 99 6.50 9.64 4.64
C GLN A 99 6.96 9.40 6.08
N LEU A 100 8.27 9.22 6.31
CA LEU A 100 8.83 9.03 7.65
C LEU A 100 8.83 10.34 8.43
N PHE A 101 8.33 10.32 9.67
CA PHE A 101 8.13 11.54 10.47
C PHE A 101 8.41 11.37 11.96
N GLU A 102 8.56 10.14 12.45
CA GLU A 102 8.81 9.87 13.87
C GLU A 102 10.27 10.12 14.26
N VAL A 103 10.52 10.13 15.57
CA VAL A 103 11.84 10.44 16.14
C VAL A 103 12.86 9.34 15.89
N ASP A 104 12.41 8.09 15.88
CA ASP A 104 13.24 6.93 15.59
C ASP A 104 12.53 5.91 14.70
N VAL A 105 13.33 5.02 14.08
CA VAL A 105 12.87 3.99 13.13
C VAL A 105 11.80 3.09 13.73
N LEU A 106 12.00 2.60 14.95
CA LEU A 106 11.05 1.69 15.58
C LEU A 106 9.70 2.37 15.79
N SER A 107 9.70 3.59 16.30
CA SER A 107 8.49 4.39 16.52
C SER A 107 7.72 4.65 15.23
N ASP A 108 8.42 4.89 14.11
CA ASP A 108 7.81 5.11 12.80
C ASP A 108 7.07 3.84 12.32
N VAL A 109 7.69 2.68 12.46
CA VAL A 109 7.07 1.39 12.08
C VAL A 109 5.93 1.01 13.03
N GLU A 110 6.00 1.34 14.31
CA GLU A 110 4.94 1.10 15.30
C GLU A 110 3.69 1.96 15.09
N PHE A 111 3.79 3.07 14.38
CA PHE A 111 2.69 4.01 14.19
C PHE A 111 1.43 3.37 13.61
N GLY A 112 1.57 2.55 12.57
CA GLY A 112 0.46 1.83 11.94
C GLY A 112 -0.26 0.87 12.92
N PRO A 113 0.44 -0.08 13.54
CA PRO A 113 -0.11 -0.99 14.55
C PRO A 113 -0.73 -0.29 15.76
N ARG A 114 -0.15 0.80 16.25
CA ARG A 114 -0.75 1.61 17.33
C ARG A 114 -2.11 2.17 16.94
N ASN A 115 -2.26 2.63 15.70
CA ASN A 115 -3.54 3.11 15.16
C ASN A 115 -4.60 2.00 15.01
N GLN A 116 -4.18 0.73 15.00
CA GLN A 116 -5.08 -0.44 15.07
C GLN A 116 -5.55 -0.73 16.51
N LYS A 117 -5.05 0.01 17.50
CA LYS A 117 -5.37 -0.16 18.95
C LYS A 117 -4.97 -1.52 19.49
N LEU A 118 -3.88 -2.07 19.01
CA LEU A 118 -3.27 -3.31 19.52
C LEU A 118 -2.56 -3.04 20.85
N SER A 119 -2.28 -4.09 21.64
CA SER A 119 -1.44 -3.96 22.83
C SER A 119 0.00 -3.58 22.47
N GLU A 120 0.69 -2.85 23.35
CA GLU A 120 2.08 -2.41 23.10
C GLU A 120 3.01 -3.60 22.79
N GLU A 121 2.82 -4.74 23.43
CA GLU A 121 3.58 -5.97 23.16
C GLU A 121 3.41 -6.45 21.71
N VAL A 122 2.17 -6.42 21.18
CA VAL A 122 1.87 -6.81 19.80
C VAL A 122 2.39 -5.77 18.82
N VAL A 123 2.29 -4.48 19.15
CA VAL A 123 2.82 -3.37 18.35
C VAL A 123 4.32 -3.53 18.17
N GLU A 124 5.06 -3.66 19.26
CA GLU A 124 6.51 -3.81 19.24
C GLU A 124 6.95 -5.08 18.49
N ALA A 125 6.28 -6.21 18.75
CA ALA A 125 6.59 -7.47 18.08
C ALA A 125 6.42 -7.37 16.56
N ARG A 126 5.29 -6.83 16.08
CA ARG A 126 5.03 -6.64 14.65
C ARG A 126 6.02 -5.67 13.99
N ALA A 127 6.37 -4.58 14.67
CA ALA A 127 7.33 -3.62 14.15
C ALA A 127 8.72 -4.25 13.99
N LYS A 128 9.20 -4.97 15.00
CA LYS A 128 10.49 -5.67 14.95
C LYS A 128 10.52 -6.77 13.88
N GLU A 129 9.46 -7.56 13.77
CA GLU A 129 9.33 -8.58 12.73
C GLU A 129 9.37 -7.95 11.34
N SER A 130 8.62 -6.86 11.11
CA SER A 130 8.59 -6.17 9.82
C SER A 130 9.92 -5.51 9.48
N LEU A 131 10.65 -4.96 10.46
CA LEU A 131 12.00 -4.43 10.24
C LEU A 131 12.99 -5.55 9.88
N ALA A 132 12.89 -6.70 10.53
CA ALA A 132 13.73 -7.86 10.20
C ALA A 132 13.45 -8.37 8.77
N LEU A 133 12.18 -8.42 8.34
CA LEU A 133 11.78 -8.82 6.98
C LEU A 133 12.41 -7.93 5.90
N VAL A 134 12.60 -6.65 6.15
CA VAL A 134 13.24 -5.72 5.22
C VAL A 134 14.76 -5.57 5.47
N GLY A 135 15.38 -6.48 6.21
CA GLY A 135 16.82 -6.50 6.43
C GLY A 135 17.38 -5.38 7.33
N LEU A 136 16.56 -4.85 8.25
CA LEU A 136 16.97 -3.83 9.23
C LEU A 136 16.99 -4.45 10.64
N ASP A 137 18.19 -4.64 11.18
CA ASP A 137 18.40 -5.20 12.51
C ASP A 137 18.22 -4.17 13.65
N GLU A 138 18.39 -4.63 14.91
CA GLU A 138 18.20 -3.81 16.11
C GLU A 138 19.09 -2.56 16.17
N SER A 139 20.23 -2.54 15.45
CA SER A 139 21.13 -1.37 15.42
C SER A 139 20.50 -0.14 14.79
N TYR A 140 19.41 -0.32 14.04
CA TYR A 140 18.65 0.74 13.39
C TYR A 140 17.52 1.31 14.23
N TYR A 141 16.98 0.56 15.19
CA TYR A 141 15.72 0.90 15.89
C TYR A 141 15.72 2.29 16.51
N LYS A 142 16.83 2.69 17.10
CA LYS A 142 16.98 4.00 17.78
C LYS A 142 17.61 5.09 16.93
N LYS A 143 17.92 4.80 15.67
CA LYS A 143 18.41 5.83 14.74
C LYS A 143 17.25 6.72 14.29
N SER A 144 17.55 8.00 14.09
CA SER A 144 16.60 8.88 13.42
C SER A 144 16.42 8.45 11.96
N PRO A 145 15.19 8.43 11.41
CA PRO A 145 14.99 8.19 9.98
C PRO A 145 15.82 9.13 9.09
N PHE A 146 16.13 10.34 9.56
CA PHE A 146 16.89 11.31 8.80
C PHE A 146 18.40 10.96 8.66
N GLU A 147 18.92 10.07 9.51
CA GLU A 147 20.30 9.59 9.46
C GLU A 147 20.48 8.41 8.48
N LEU A 148 19.39 7.87 7.96
CA LEU A 148 19.40 6.72 7.07
C LEU A 148 19.68 7.09 5.62
N SER A 149 20.27 6.16 4.86
CA SER A 149 20.33 6.26 3.39
C SER A 149 18.92 6.20 2.78
N GLY A 150 18.77 6.65 1.52
CA GLY A 150 17.48 6.61 0.82
C GLY A 150 16.88 5.19 0.75
N GLY A 151 17.72 4.17 0.46
CA GLY A 151 17.29 2.77 0.46
C GLY A 151 16.83 2.29 1.84
N GLN A 152 17.55 2.63 2.91
CA GLN A 152 17.16 2.29 4.27
C GLN A 152 15.85 2.98 4.68
N LYS A 153 15.67 4.25 4.36
CA LYS A 153 14.39 4.97 4.58
C LYS A 153 13.22 4.26 3.90
N ARG A 154 13.42 3.85 2.65
CA ARG A 154 12.41 3.11 1.89
C ARG A 154 12.03 1.81 2.56
N ARG A 155 13.02 1.02 3.03
CA ARG A 155 12.79 -0.22 3.80
C ARG A 155 12.00 0.05 5.07
N VAL A 156 12.32 1.10 5.83
CA VAL A 156 11.54 1.51 7.02
C VAL A 156 10.09 1.81 6.65
N ALA A 157 9.85 2.56 5.59
CA ALA A 157 8.49 2.89 5.15
C ALA A 157 7.69 1.65 4.69
N ILE A 158 8.34 0.70 4.01
CA ILE A 158 7.73 -0.59 3.65
C ILE A 158 7.42 -1.39 4.93
N ALA A 159 8.36 -1.47 5.88
CA ALA A 159 8.15 -2.14 7.16
C ALA A 159 6.95 -1.56 7.92
N GLY A 160 6.76 -0.24 7.90
CA GLY A 160 5.59 0.44 8.51
C GLY A 160 4.25 -0.02 7.94
N VAL A 161 4.20 -0.30 6.63
CA VAL A 161 3.00 -0.87 5.99
C VAL A 161 2.84 -2.35 6.34
N LEU A 162 3.92 -3.14 6.30
CA LEU A 162 3.90 -4.57 6.64
C LEU A 162 3.50 -4.82 8.11
N ALA A 163 3.94 -3.97 9.03
CA ALA A 163 3.62 -4.06 10.46
C ALA A 163 2.11 -3.98 10.74
N MET A 164 1.32 -3.37 9.87
CA MET A 164 -0.13 -3.40 9.94
C MET A 164 -0.72 -4.78 9.63
N ASN A 165 0.08 -5.72 9.11
CA ASN A 165 -0.33 -7.07 8.69
C ASN A 165 -1.49 -7.04 7.68
N PRO A 166 -1.32 -6.39 6.53
CA PRO A 166 -2.37 -6.25 5.53
C PRO A 166 -2.70 -7.59 4.86
N GLU A 167 -3.96 -7.75 4.40
CA GLU A 167 -4.38 -8.90 3.58
C GLU A 167 -3.96 -8.73 2.10
N VAL A 168 -3.78 -7.48 1.67
CA VAL A 168 -3.31 -7.11 0.33
C VAL A 168 -2.23 -6.04 0.46
N LEU A 169 -1.10 -6.25 -0.19
CA LEU A 169 -0.03 -5.25 -0.30
C LEU A 169 -0.02 -4.69 -1.72
N ILE A 170 -0.08 -3.38 -1.82
CA ILE A 170 0.00 -2.65 -3.08
C ILE A 170 1.27 -1.80 -3.07
N LEU A 171 2.05 -1.90 -4.15
CA LEU A 171 3.28 -1.15 -4.33
C LEU A 171 3.15 -0.27 -5.57
N ASP A 172 3.21 1.05 -5.41
CA ASP A 172 3.17 2.01 -6.52
C ASP A 172 4.60 2.38 -6.94
N GLU A 173 5.03 1.86 -8.08
CA GLU A 173 6.37 2.05 -8.64
C GLU A 173 7.51 1.81 -7.62
N PRO A 174 7.57 0.65 -6.94
CA PRO A 174 8.46 0.42 -5.80
C PRO A 174 9.95 0.50 -6.17
N THR A 175 10.29 0.38 -7.44
CA THR A 175 11.67 0.44 -7.94
C THR A 175 12.08 1.82 -8.46
N ALA A 176 11.19 2.82 -8.40
CA ALA A 176 11.51 4.16 -8.88
C ALA A 176 12.71 4.75 -8.13
N GLY A 177 13.71 5.21 -8.88
CA GLY A 177 14.93 5.81 -8.32
C GLY A 177 15.94 4.84 -7.72
N LEU A 178 15.71 3.52 -7.78
CA LEU A 178 16.70 2.52 -7.39
C LEU A 178 17.66 2.20 -8.53
N ASP A 179 18.91 1.91 -8.17
CA ASP A 179 19.87 1.29 -9.08
C ASP A 179 19.49 -0.17 -9.36
N PRO A 180 20.12 -0.84 -10.34
CA PRO A 180 19.77 -2.23 -10.69
C PRO A 180 19.88 -3.19 -9.51
N LYS A 181 20.92 -3.04 -8.68
CA LYS A 181 21.14 -3.92 -7.53
C LYS A 181 20.05 -3.74 -6.46
N GLY A 182 19.74 -2.48 -6.11
CA GLY A 182 18.68 -2.17 -5.15
C GLY A 182 17.28 -2.61 -5.63
N ARG A 183 17.08 -2.67 -6.96
CA ARG A 183 15.84 -3.23 -7.52
C ARG A 183 15.73 -4.74 -7.30
N ASP A 184 16.82 -5.47 -7.58
CA ASP A 184 16.84 -6.93 -7.43
C ASP A 184 16.69 -7.29 -5.95
N GLU A 185 17.41 -6.62 -5.05
CA GLU A 185 17.28 -6.81 -3.59
C GLU A 185 15.84 -6.57 -3.11
N LEU A 186 15.17 -5.52 -3.58
CA LEU A 186 13.79 -5.23 -3.19
C LEU A 186 12.81 -6.31 -3.66
N PHE A 187 12.97 -6.84 -4.86
CA PHE A 187 12.09 -7.90 -5.36
C PHE A 187 12.31 -9.23 -4.62
N ASP A 188 13.54 -9.56 -4.28
CA ASP A 188 13.84 -10.74 -3.47
C ASP A 188 13.16 -10.64 -2.10
N GLU A 189 13.21 -9.47 -1.44
CA GLU A 189 12.55 -9.22 -0.15
C GLU A 189 11.00 -9.27 -0.19
N ILE A 190 10.38 -8.98 -1.34
CA ILE A 190 8.90 -8.96 -1.47
C ILE A 190 8.35 -10.34 -1.84
N ILE A 191 9.13 -11.19 -2.51
CA ILE A 191 8.68 -12.49 -3.04
C ILE A 191 8.86 -13.62 -2.00
N GLU A 192 9.77 -13.48 -1.03
CA GLU A 192 9.91 -14.40 0.11
C GLU A 192 8.79 -14.21 1.14
#